data_51a495543a3f6c2743bdce383331c9f9
#
_entry.id   51a495543a3f6c2743bdce383331c9f9
#
_cell.length_a   1.000
_cell.length_b   1.000
_cell.length_c   1.000
_cell.angle_alpha   90.00
_cell.angle_beta   90.00
_cell.angle_gamma   90.00
#
_symmetry.space_group_name_H-M   'P 1'
#
loop_
_entity.id
_entity.type
_entity.pdbx_description
1 polymer ?
#
loop_
_entity_poly.entity_id
_entity_poly.type
_entity_poly.pdbx_seq_one_letter_code
_entity_poly.pdbx_strand_id
1 'polypeptide(L)'
;MNRFTLAVGLILAALSGSAHAETTLIVGDQKGNSRAVLEASGALKDVPYKIEWKEFPAAAPLLEALGAGAIETGLVGDAPFTFAAAANVPVKAIAAIRQTQEGLAIVVPKDSAIKRFDDLKGKKIATGRGSIGHQLILAALESKGWTAADVQIVFLAPSDAKVAYSRGSVDAWSTWEPYVSQEEVLFQSKRILTAEGLSAGLSLQVATPDAIKTKRPELEDYLKRLTAARAWALNNQQSYADTWGKLMRIPTEVPLHWLQRAKIKIAPIDDSVIADEQKTIDLYERHGLIKQKLDANAIMDRSFNDAIGKAGL
;
A
#
# COMPACT_ATOMS: atom_id res chain seq x y z
N MET A 1 40.01 72.16 -32.27
CA MET A 1 40.52 70.80 -32.10
C MET A 1 39.58 70.08 -31.17
N ASN A 2 38.54 69.37 -31.74
CA ASN A 2 37.50 68.66 -31.00
C ASN A 2 37.90 67.22 -30.80
N ARG A 3 37.91 66.77 -29.55
CA ARG A 3 38.02 65.34 -29.20
C ARG A 3 36.63 64.79 -28.86
N PHE A 4 36.06 64.00 -29.75
CA PHE A 4 34.89 63.19 -29.49
C PHE A 4 35.33 61.92 -28.80
N THR A 5 34.86 61.72 -27.59
CA THR A 5 35.02 60.48 -26.84
C THR A 5 33.74 59.66 -27.03
N LEU A 6 33.80 58.55 -27.76
CA LEU A 6 32.73 57.57 -27.92
C LEU A 6 32.68 56.69 -26.66
N ALA A 7 31.57 56.76 -25.89
CA ALA A 7 31.28 55.83 -24.80
C ALA A 7 30.49 54.65 -25.36
N VAL A 8 31.13 53.47 -25.45
CA VAL A 8 30.50 52.18 -25.79
C VAL A 8 29.92 51.63 -24.51
N GLY A 9 28.57 51.70 -24.37
CA GLY A 9 27.85 51.07 -23.29
C GLY A 9 27.70 49.55 -23.54
N LEU A 10 28.39 48.72 -22.78
CA LEU A 10 28.17 47.28 -22.72
C LEU A 10 26.87 46.99 -21.92
N ILE A 11 25.79 46.61 -22.60
CA ILE A 11 24.60 46.09 -21.98
C ILE A 11 24.88 44.60 -21.74
N LEU A 12 25.24 44.19 -20.51
CA LEU A 12 25.20 42.81 -20.04
C LEU A 12 23.74 42.48 -19.76
N ALA A 13 23.09 41.81 -20.71
CA ALA A 13 21.80 41.13 -20.42
C ALA A 13 22.13 39.94 -19.51
N ALA A 14 21.89 40.09 -18.21
CA ALA A 14 21.90 39.01 -17.25
C ALA A 14 20.71 38.09 -17.57
N LEU A 15 20.97 37.00 -18.28
CA LEU A 15 20.07 35.86 -18.37
C LEU A 15 20.06 35.20 -16.98
N SER A 16 19.21 35.71 -16.11
CA SER A 16 18.80 35.03 -14.86
C SER A 16 17.97 33.81 -15.25
N GLY A 17 18.62 32.75 -15.68
CA GLY A 17 18.00 31.44 -15.72
C GLY A 17 17.64 31.08 -14.28
N SER A 18 16.36 31.20 -13.93
CA SER A 18 15.84 30.61 -12.69
C SER A 18 16.11 29.09 -12.78
N ALA A 19 17.20 28.65 -12.17
CA ALA A 19 17.36 27.22 -11.87
C ALA A 19 16.20 26.87 -10.92
N HIS A 20 15.10 26.37 -11.47
CA HIS A 20 14.09 25.71 -10.65
C HIS A 20 14.80 24.53 -10.02
N ALA A 21 14.97 24.55 -8.70
CA ALA A 21 15.39 23.37 -7.97
C ALA A 21 14.39 22.26 -8.32
N GLU A 22 14.93 21.15 -8.84
CA GLU A 22 14.11 20.00 -9.23
C GLU A 22 13.32 19.54 -7.99
N THR A 23 11.99 19.59 -8.07
CA THR A 23 11.11 19.16 -6.98
C THR A 23 11.35 17.66 -6.74
N THR A 24 11.43 17.26 -5.47
CA THR A 24 11.53 15.84 -5.09
C THR A 24 10.23 15.38 -4.44
N LEU A 25 9.65 14.28 -4.92
CA LEU A 25 8.55 13.58 -4.27
C LEU A 25 9.10 12.36 -3.53
N ILE A 26 8.96 12.32 -2.20
CA ILE A 26 9.45 11.21 -1.36
C ILE A 26 8.32 10.20 -1.18
N VAL A 27 8.49 9.00 -1.76
CA VAL A 27 7.48 7.96 -1.84
C VAL A 27 7.84 6.79 -0.94
N GLY A 28 6.95 6.45 -0.01
CA GLY A 28 7.02 5.22 0.76
C GLY A 28 6.52 4.03 -0.07
N ASP A 29 7.31 2.98 -0.17
CA ASP A 29 6.97 1.77 -0.91
C ASP A 29 7.03 0.53 -0.01
N GLN A 30 6.01 -0.34 -0.09
CA GLN A 30 5.96 -1.58 0.64
C GLN A 30 6.42 -2.73 -0.24
N LYS A 31 7.63 -3.24 0.05
CA LYS A 31 8.15 -4.42 -0.65
C LYS A 31 8.14 -4.30 -2.17
N GLY A 32 8.47 -3.12 -2.68
CA GLY A 32 8.62 -2.87 -4.10
C GLY A 32 7.32 -2.82 -4.91
N ASN A 33 6.17 -2.83 -4.27
CA ASN A 33 4.88 -2.97 -4.94
C ASN A 33 4.59 -1.89 -6.00
N SER A 34 4.65 -0.61 -5.62
CA SER A 34 4.40 0.50 -6.55
C SER A 34 5.62 0.78 -7.41
N ARG A 35 6.83 0.73 -6.83
CA ARG A 35 8.07 0.97 -7.54
C ARG A 35 8.28 -0.02 -8.67
N ALA A 36 8.10 -1.32 -8.43
CA ALA A 36 8.33 -2.34 -9.44
C ALA A 36 7.40 -2.19 -10.66
N VAL A 37 6.12 -1.87 -10.47
CA VAL A 37 5.21 -1.69 -11.61
C VAL A 37 5.54 -0.44 -12.42
N LEU A 38 5.92 0.65 -11.77
CA LEU A 38 6.33 1.89 -12.43
C LEU A 38 7.64 1.71 -13.20
N GLU A 39 8.63 1.00 -12.64
CA GLU A 39 9.88 0.67 -13.33
C GLU A 39 9.62 -0.29 -14.51
N ALA A 40 8.86 -1.38 -14.30
CA ALA A 40 8.60 -2.39 -15.33
C ALA A 40 7.83 -1.83 -16.54
N SER A 41 6.86 -0.95 -16.30
CA SER A 41 6.06 -0.33 -17.36
C SER A 41 6.79 0.80 -18.10
N GLY A 42 7.95 1.26 -17.60
CA GLY A 42 8.63 2.43 -18.11
C GLY A 42 7.93 3.76 -17.78
N ALA A 43 6.97 3.76 -16.86
CA ALA A 43 6.22 4.95 -16.48
C ALA A 43 7.07 6.01 -15.73
N LEU A 44 8.30 5.67 -15.36
CA LEU A 44 9.27 6.61 -14.75
C LEU A 44 10.11 7.36 -15.78
N LYS A 45 9.91 7.15 -17.08
CA LYS A 45 10.56 7.96 -18.11
C LYS A 45 9.98 9.37 -18.13
N ASP A 46 10.84 10.35 -18.32
CA ASP A 46 10.48 11.76 -18.50
C ASP A 46 9.61 12.31 -17.33
N VAL A 47 9.86 11.86 -16.11
CA VAL A 47 9.24 12.43 -14.90
C VAL A 47 9.86 13.81 -14.67
N PRO A 48 9.04 14.91 -14.58
CA PRO A 48 9.58 16.28 -14.49
C PRO A 48 10.00 16.66 -13.04
N TYR A 49 10.13 15.68 -12.16
CA TYR A 49 10.58 15.82 -10.77
C TYR A 49 11.34 14.57 -10.35
N LYS A 50 12.11 14.64 -9.27
CA LYS A 50 12.79 13.47 -8.71
C LYS A 50 11.83 12.66 -7.85
N ILE A 51 11.83 11.33 -8.00
CA ILE A 51 11.18 10.42 -7.06
C ILE A 51 12.26 9.80 -6.17
N GLU A 52 12.11 9.96 -4.86
CA GLU A 52 12.95 9.32 -3.85
C GLU A 52 12.15 8.21 -3.17
N TRP A 53 12.62 6.97 -3.31
CA TRP A 53 11.95 5.81 -2.74
C TRP A 53 12.47 5.50 -1.33
N LYS A 54 11.54 5.29 -0.40
CA LYS A 54 11.82 4.74 0.94
C LYS A 54 11.08 3.42 1.09
N GLU A 55 11.84 2.34 1.34
CA GLU A 55 11.31 0.98 1.44
C GLU A 55 10.84 0.65 2.86
N PHE A 56 9.67 0.03 2.97
CA PHE A 56 9.08 -0.37 4.24
C PHE A 56 8.64 -1.84 4.23
N PRO A 57 8.78 -2.57 5.35
CA PRO A 57 8.33 -3.96 5.44
C PRO A 57 6.82 -4.11 5.57
N ALA A 58 6.11 -3.07 6.02
CA ALA A 58 4.67 -3.05 6.28
C ALA A 58 4.11 -1.62 6.32
N ALA A 59 2.78 -1.49 6.37
CA ALA A 59 2.10 -0.20 6.40
C ALA A 59 2.35 0.61 7.70
N ALA A 60 2.47 -0.03 8.86
CA ALA A 60 2.63 0.68 10.13
C ALA A 60 3.87 1.59 10.15
N PRO A 61 5.10 1.12 9.89
CA PRO A 61 6.27 1.99 9.83
C PRO A 61 6.21 3.01 8.69
N LEU A 62 5.51 2.72 7.57
CA LEU A 62 5.29 3.69 6.50
C LEU A 62 4.38 4.84 6.99
N LEU A 63 3.30 4.53 7.68
CA LEU A 63 2.37 5.52 8.23
C LEU A 63 3.02 6.36 9.35
N GLU A 64 3.90 5.77 10.16
CA GLU A 64 4.74 6.50 11.12
C GLU A 64 5.67 7.50 10.40
N ALA A 65 6.29 7.09 9.30
CA ALA A 65 7.15 7.96 8.49
C ALA A 65 6.37 9.09 7.82
N LEU A 66 5.12 8.85 7.36
CA LEU A 66 4.19 9.88 6.89
C LEU A 66 3.86 10.87 8.02
N GLY A 67 3.50 10.35 9.20
CA GLY A 67 3.18 11.17 10.36
C GLY A 67 4.34 12.06 10.82
N ALA A 68 5.57 11.58 10.66
CA ALA A 68 6.79 12.31 10.96
C ALA A 68 7.24 13.26 9.82
N GLY A 69 6.55 13.28 8.67
CA GLY A 69 6.93 14.07 7.50
C GLY A 69 8.20 13.57 6.80
N ALA A 70 8.64 12.33 7.08
CA ALA A 70 9.82 11.74 6.46
C ALA A 70 9.58 11.24 5.03
N ILE A 71 8.33 10.99 4.69
CA ILE A 71 7.82 10.68 3.34
C ILE A 71 6.52 11.46 3.11
N GLU A 72 6.11 11.59 1.86
CA GLU A 72 5.01 12.47 1.44
C GLU A 72 3.79 11.70 0.97
N THR A 73 3.99 10.54 0.39
CA THR A 73 2.94 9.66 -0.10
C THR A 73 3.36 8.20 -0.01
N GLY A 74 2.39 7.29 -0.02
CA GLY A 74 2.64 5.85 -0.03
C GLY A 74 1.35 5.05 -0.17
N LEU A 75 1.50 3.77 -0.52
CA LEU A 75 0.39 2.83 -0.63
C LEU A 75 0.24 2.03 0.66
N VAL A 76 -0.97 1.99 1.21
CA VAL A 76 -1.29 1.23 2.43
C VAL A 76 -2.64 0.50 2.27
N GLY A 77 -2.88 -0.55 3.05
CA GLY A 77 -4.20 -1.17 3.16
C GLY A 77 -5.19 -0.27 3.92
N ASP A 78 -6.48 -0.51 3.73
CA ASP A 78 -7.58 0.17 4.41
C ASP A 78 -7.47 0.08 5.95
N ALA A 79 -7.27 -1.10 6.47
CA ALA A 79 -7.18 -1.34 7.92
C ALA A 79 -6.04 -0.56 8.62
N PRO A 80 -4.77 -0.59 8.18
CA PRO A 80 -3.73 0.23 8.78
C PRO A 80 -3.96 1.74 8.57
N PHE A 81 -4.59 2.17 7.47
CA PHE A 81 -4.99 3.55 7.26
C PHE A 81 -6.02 4.00 8.31
N THR A 82 -7.09 3.22 8.49
CA THR A 82 -8.07 3.43 9.57
C THR A 82 -7.40 3.57 10.94
N PHE A 83 -6.45 2.65 11.25
CA PHE A 83 -5.77 2.65 12.53
C PHE A 83 -4.91 3.90 12.74
N ALA A 84 -4.21 4.36 11.70
CA ALA A 84 -3.43 5.59 11.74
C ALA A 84 -4.32 6.84 11.84
N ALA A 85 -5.41 6.90 11.07
CA ALA A 85 -6.37 8.01 11.14
C ALA A 85 -7.00 8.13 12.53
N ALA A 86 -7.34 7.00 13.16
CA ALA A 86 -7.85 6.97 14.54
C ALA A 86 -6.81 7.42 15.58
N ALA A 87 -5.52 7.26 15.26
CA ALA A 87 -4.41 7.79 16.07
C ALA A 87 -4.05 9.25 15.73
N ASN A 88 -4.86 9.94 14.91
CA ASN A 88 -4.65 11.30 14.42
C ASN A 88 -3.35 11.51 13.64
N VAL A 89 -2.84 10.48 12.98
CA VAL A 89 -1.75 10.64 12.02
C VAL A 89 -2.25 11.54 10.87
N PRO A 90 -1.52 12.62 10.52
CA PRO A 90 -1.97 13.58 9.51
C PRO A 90 -1.81 13.03 8.09
N VAL A 91 -2.75 12.19 7.67
CA VAL A 91 -2.78 11.57 6.33
C VAL A 91 -4.19 11.60 5.74
N LYS A 92 -4.28 11.70 4.40
CA LYS A 92 -5.51 11.60 3.62
C LYS A 92 -5.34 10.56 2.54
N ALA A 93 -6.37 9.77 2.28
CA ALA A 93 -6.41 8.94 1.08
C ALA A 93 -6.72 9.82 -0.14
N ILE A 94 -5.92 9.68 -1.20
CA ILE A 94 -6.03 10.46 -2.44
C ILE A 94 -6.39 9.61 -3.66
N ALA A 95 -6.32 8.28 -3.56
CA ALA A 95 -6.78 7.32 -4.55
C ALA A 95 -7.08 5.97 -3.90
N ALA A 96 -7.95 5.19 -4.51
CA ALA A 96 -8.24 3.82 -4.13
C ALA A 96 -7.52 2.83 -5.05
N ILE A 97 -7.15 1.68 -4.50
CA ILE A 97 -6.64 0.54 -5.25
C ILE A 97 -7.54 -0.65 -4.94
N ARG A 98 -8.15 -1.20 -5.97
CA ARG A 98 -8.95 -2.40 -5.89
C ARG A 98 -8.17 -3.60 -6.41
N GLN A 99 -8.28 -4.72 -5.71
CA GLN A 99 -7.65 -5.98 -6.09
C GLN A 99 -8.50 -7.16 -5.64
N THR A 100 -8.19 -8.36 -6.14
CA THR A 100 -8.85 -9.56 -5.62
C THR A 100 -8.49 -9.76 -4.15
N GLN A 101 -9.39 -10.35 -3.41
CA GLN A 101 -9.24 -10.56 -1.97
C GLN A 101 -8.36 -11.78 -1.63
N GLU A 102 -7.88 -12.49 -2.65
CA GLU A 102 -7.05 -13.70 -2.50
C GLU A 102 -5.63 -13.42 -1.98
N GLY A 103 -5.14 -12.19 -2.14
CA GLY A 103 -3.80 -11.77 -1.68
C GLY A 103 -3.70 -11.48 -0.18
N LEU A 104 -4.80 -11.60 0.55
CA LEU A 104 -4.86 -11.53 2.00
C LEU A 104 -5.39 -12.86 2.52
N ALA A 105 -4.59 -13.59 3.29
CA ALA A 105 -4.91 -14.96 3.68
C ALA A 105 -4.37 -15.36 5.05
N ILE A 106 -4.98 -16.38 5.62
CA ILE A 106 -4.40 -17.15 6.72
C ILE A 106 -3.73 -18.39 6.13
N VAL A 107 -2.42 -18.53 6.35
CA VAL A 107 -1.62 -19.64 5.88
C VAL A 107 -1.21 -20.54 7.05
N VAL A 108 -1.08 -21.84 6.73
CA VAL A 108 -0.57 -22.87 7.66
C VAL A 108 0.51 -23.68 6.98
N PRO A 109 1.47 -24.29 7.72
CA PRO A 109 2.51 -25.15 7.15
C PRO A 109 1.90 -26.29 6.32
N LYS A 110 2.63 -26.77 5.30
CA LYS A 110 2.16 -27.82 4.38
C LYS A 110 1.64 -29.07 5.08
N ASP A 111 2.30 -29.47 6.18
CA ASP A 111 2.01 -30.68 6.94
C ASP A 111 1.08 -30.42 8.14
N SER A 112 0.53 -29.21 8.25
CA SER A 112 -0.39 -28.84 9.33
C SER A 112 -1.66 -29.71 9.30
N ALA A 113 -2.11 -30.12 10.49
CA ALA A 113 -3.43 -30.77 10.67
C ALA A 113 -4.59 -29.78 10.46
N ILE A 114 -4.33 -28.47 10.57
CA ILE A 114 -5.32 -27.40 10.36
C ILE A 114 -5.64 -27.31 8.86
N LYS A 115 -6.94 -27.45 8.51
CA LYS A 115 -7.40 -27.44 7.11
C LYS A 115 -8.36 -26.31 6.78
N ARG A 116 -8.99 -25.72 7.77
CA ARG A 116 -10.00 -24.68 7.65
C ARG A 116 -9.96 -23.76 8.88
N PHE A 117 -10.62 -22.62 8.79
CA PHE A 117 -10.64 -21.62 9.88
C PHE A 117 -11.15 -22.18 11.22
N ASP A 118 -12.14 -23.07 11.16
CA ASP A 118 -12.73 -23.68 12.37
C ASP A 118 -11.70 -24.47 13.22
N ASP A 119 -10.64 -24.98 12.59
CA ASP A 119 -9.57 -25.73 13.26
C ASP A 119 -8.60 -24.82 14.04
N LEU A 120 -8.76 -23.47 13.89
CA LEU A 120 -7.93 -22.49 14.60
C LEU A 120 -8.40 -22.17 16.01
N LYS A 121 -9.52 -22.77 16.47
CA LYS A 121 -10.00 -22.54 17.84
C LYS A 121 -8.94 -22.93 18.86
N GLY A 122 -8.56 -22.00 19.76
CA GLY A 122 -7.50 -22.15 20.75
C GLY A 122 -6.07 -22.10 20.19
N LYS A 123 -5.89 -21.92 18.87
CA LYS A 123 -4.57 -21.88 18.20
C LYS A 123 -3.96 -20.49 18.17
N LYS A 124 -2.64 -20.45 17.97
CA LYS A 124 -1.86 -19.21 17.85
C LYS A 124 -1.80 -18.75 16.41
N ILE A 125 -2.24 -17.52 16.15
CA ILE A 125 -2.22 -16.89 14.83
C ILE A 125 -1.34 -15.65 14.89
N ALA A 126 -0.22 -15.64 14.15
CA ALA A 126 0.62 -14.46 14.02
C ALA A 126 0.00 -13.44 13.06
N THR A 127 0.12 -12.15 13.37
CA THR A 127 -0.20 -11.03 12.46
C THR A 127 0.35 -9.71 13.00
N GLY A 128 0.37 -8.64 12.18
CA GLY A 128 0.67 -7.28 12.64
C GLY A 128 -0.55 -6.64 13.30
N ARG A 129 -0.38 -5.94 14.44
CA ARG A 129 -1.47 -5.19 15.07
C ARG A 129 -1.97 -4.08 14.12
N GLY A 130 -3.29 -3.96 13.94
CA GLY A 130 -3.91 -2.96 13.07
C GLY A 130 -3.65 -3.18 11.57
N SER A 131 -3.04 -4.32 11.17
CA SER A 131 -2.81 -4.65 9.77
C SER A 131 -4.08 -5.25 9.10
N ILE A 132 -4.05 -5.36 7.77
CA ILE A 132 -5.10 -6.09 7.04
C ILE A 132 -5.18 -7.57 7.46
N GLY A 133 -4.06 -8.18 7.87
CA GLY A 133 -4.06 -9.54 8.45
C GLY A 133 -4.82 -9.61 9.78
N HIS A 134 -4.72 -8.57 10.62
CA HIS A 134 -5.52 -8.45 11.84
C HIS A 134 -7.01 -8.27 11.50
N GLN A 135 -7.34 -7.40 10.54
CA GLN A 135 -8.69 -7.21 10.01
C GLN A 135 -9.30 -8.55 9.55
N LEU A 136 -8.56 -9.35 8.78
CA LEU A 136 -9.01 -10.66 8.31
C LEU A 136 -9.38 -11.59 9.47
N ILE A 137 -8.54 -11.66 10.51
CA ILE A 137 -8.84 -12.49 11.70
C ILE A 137 -10.16 -12.02 12.33
N LEU A 138 -10.33 -10.71 12.57
CA LEU A 138 -11.52 -10.18 13.22
C LEU A 138 -12.79 -10.42 12.40
N ALA A 139 -12.74 -10.17 11.08
CA ALA A 139 -13.86 -10.43 10.19
C ALA A 139 -14.22 -11.93 10.15
N ALA A 140 -13.21 -12.80 10.15
CA ALA A 140 -13.43 -14.25 10.20
C ALA A 140 -14.05 -14.70 11.53
N LEU A 141 -13.61 -14.15 12.66
CA LEU A 141 -14.21 -14.41 13.97
C LEU A 141 -15.68 -13.99 14.00
N GLU A 142 -16.01 -12.77 13.53
CA GLU A 142 -17.40 -12.30 13.45
C GLU A 142 -18.26 -13.22 12.58
N SER A 143 -17.73 -13.66 11.41
CA SER A 143 -18.47 -14.54 10.50
C SER A 143 -18.83 -15.89 11.11
N LYS A 144 -18.13 -16.31 12.17
CA LYS A 144 -18.37 -17.55 12.93
C LYS A 144 -19.10 -17.33 14.25
N GLY A 145 -19.39 -16.09 14.61
CA GLY A 145 -19.90 -15.76 15.95
C GLY A 145 -18.86 -16.02 17.06
N TRP A 146 -17.58 -16.01 16.71
CA TRP A 146 -16.48 -16.15 17.65
C TRP A 146 -15.97 -14.78 18.12
N THR A 147 -15.22 -14.80 19.21
CA THR A 147 -14.57 -13.63 19.78
C THR A 147 -13.05 -13.76 19.72
N ALA A 148 -12.34 -12.70 20.04
CA ALA A 148 -10.87 -12.74 20.13
C ALA A 148 -10.36 -13.73 21.21
N ALA A 149 -11.19 -14.14 22.16
CA ALA A 149 -10.85 -15.16 23.17
C ALA A 149 -10.85 -16.60 22.61
N ASP A 150 -11.47 -16.83 21.45
CA ASP A 150 -11.52 -18.16 20.82
C ASP A 150 -10.21 -18.52 20.09
N VAL A 151 -9.28 -17.57 19.90
CA VAL A 151 -7.97 -17.77 19.29
C VAL A 151 -6.89 -17.01 20.09
N GLN A 152 -5.62 -17.33 19.86
CA GLN A 152 -4.52 -16.60 20.46
C GLN A 152 -3.84 -15.74 19.36
N ILE A 153 -4.18 -14.44 19.28
CA ILE A 153 -3.54 -13.54 18.32
C ILE A 153 -2.19 -13.10 18.85
N VAL A 154 -1.11 -13.43 18.12
CA VAL A 154 0.28 -13.07 18.44
C VAL A 154 0.70 -11.92 17.52
N PHE A 155 0.86 -10.72 18.08
CA PHE A 155 1.24 -9.54 17.30
C PHE A 155 2.75 -9.47 17.07
N LEU A 156 3.16 -9.62 15.82
CA LEU A 156 4.56 -9.62 15.37
C LEU A 156 4.70 -8.82 14.07
N ALA A 157 5.88 -8.20 13.89
CA ALA A 157 6.27 -7.66 12.59
C ALA A 157 6.41 -8.81 11.56
N PRO A 158 6.26 -8.56 10.24
CA PRO A 158 6.28 -9.63 9.24
C PRO A 158 7.52 -10.52 9.29
N SER A 159 8.71 -9.97 9.54
CA SER A 159 9.96 -10.74 9.69
C SER A 159 9.90 -11.71 10.87
N ASP A 160 9.42 -11.24 12.01
CA ASP A 160 9.36 -12.02 13.25
C ASP A 160 8.22 -13.04 13.16
N ALA A 161 7.08 -12.65 12.55
CA ALA A 161 5.97 -13.56 12.28
C ALA A 161 6.42 -14.72 11.39
N LYS A 162 7.20 -14.45 10.34
CA LYS A 162 7.77 -15.49 9.47
C LYS A 162 8.68 -16.45 10.25
N VAL A 163 9.53 -15.93 11.11
CA VAL A 163 10.42 -16.77 11.96
C VAL A 163 9.60 -17.61 12.94
N ALA A 164 8.63 -17.01 13.65
CA ALA A 164 7.78 -17.71 14.59
C ALA A 164 6.96 -18.82 13.89
N TYR A 165 6.42 -18.52 12.72
CA TYR A 165 5.68 -19.46 11.89
C TYR A 165 6.54 -20.62 11.40
N SER A 166 7.70 -20.36 10.82
CA SER A 166 8.61 -21.41 10.32
C SER A 166 9.16 -22.34 11.40
N ARG A 167 9.24 -21.85 12.66
CA ARG A 167 9.68 -22.63 13.83
C ARG A 167 8.54 -23.34 14.56
N GLY A 168 7.29 -23.18 14.11
CA GLY A 168 6.11 -23.73 14.78
C GLY A 168 5.80 -23.10 16.15
N SER A 169 6.31 -21.90 16.42
CA SER A 169 5.96 -21.13 17.63
C SER A 169 4.56 -20.55 17.58
N VAL A 170 4.00 -20.43 16.37
CA VAL A 170 2.60 -20.14 16.06
C VAL A 170 2.07 -21.16 15.06
N ASP A 171 0.76 -21.43 15.11
CA ASP A 171 0.11 -22.46 14.28
C ASP A 171 -0.25 -21.97 12.88
N ALA A 172 -0.50 -20.66 12.75
CA ALA A 172 -0.91 -20.01 11.51
C ALA A 172 -0.36 -18.59 11.43
N TRP A 173 -0.33 -18.05 10.20
CA TRP A 173 0.04 -16.67 9.95
C TRP A 173 -1.00 -15.98 9.06
N SER A 174 -1.64 -14.93 9.58
CA SER A 174 -2.52 -14.07 8.79
C SER A 174 -1.68 -12.95 8.18
N THR A 175 -1.54 -12.97 6.87
CA THR A 175 -0.61 -12.11 6.14
C THR A 175 -1.10 -11.78 4.73
N TRP A 176 -0.31 -11.00 4.00
CA TRP A 176 -0.64 -10.45 2.69
C TRP A 176 0.52 -10.63 1.69
N GLU A 177 0.28 -10.21 0.45
CA GLU A 177 1.32 -10.32 -0.59
C GLU A 177 2.49 -9.33 -0.40
N PRO A 178 3.72 -9.74 -0.70
CA PRO A 178 4.10 -11.00 -1.35
C PRO A 178 4.33 -12.18 -0.38
N TYR A 179 4.05 -12.03 0.91
CA TYR A 179 4.33 -13.06 1.91
C TYR A 179 3.47 -14.32 1.69
N VAL A 180 2.19 -14.17 1.31
CA VAL A 180 1.31 -15.31 1.00
C VAL A 180 1.90 -16.14 -0.13
N SER A 181 2.20 -15.52 -1.28
CA SER A 181 2.82 -16.22 -2.41
C SER A 181 4.20 -16.79 -2.08
N GLN A 182 4.99 -16.10 -1.25
CA GLN A 182 6.28 -16.63 -0.81
C GLN A 182 6.13 -17.91 0.00
N GLU A 183 5.16 -17.97 0.90
CA GLU A 183 4.86 -19.16 1.70
C GLU A 183 4.33 -20.30 0.83
N GLU A 184 3.42 -20.01 -0.11
CA GLU A 184 2.88 -21.03 -1.01
C GLU A 184 3.93 -21.60 -1.97
N VAL A 185 4.69 -20.74 -2.66
CA VAL A 185 5.63 -21.14 -3.71
C VAL A 185 6.89 -21.79 -3.15
N LEU A 186 7.48 -21.19 -2.09
CA LEU A 186 8.78 -21.65 -1.58
C LEU A 186 8.66 -22.72 -0.49
N PHE A 187 7.58 -22.71 0.30
CA PHE A 187 7.42 -23.57 1.47
C PHE A 187 6.20 -24.48 1.39
N GLN A 188 5.41 -24.39 0.31
CA GLN A 188 4.21 -25.21 0.10
C GLN A 188 3.17 -25.06 1.22
N SER A 189 3.19 -23.92 1.92
CA SER A 189 2.16 -23.56 2.89
C SER A 189 0.78 -23.55 2.23
N LYS A 190 -0.26 -23.78 3.01
CA LYS A 190 -1.65 -23.85 2.51
C LYS A 190 -2.44 -22.64 2.99
N ARG A 191 -3.17 -22.00 2.10
CA ARG A 191 -4.19 -21.03 2.49
C ARG A 191 -5.41 -21.79 3.01
N ILE A 192 -5.83 -21.50 4.23
CA ILE A 192 -7.03 -22.09 4.85
C ILE A 192 -8.20 -21.10 4.89
N LEU A 193 -7.92 -19.82 4.66
CA LEU A 193 -8.90 -18.74 4.54
C LEU A 193 -8.30 -17.63 3.71
N THR A 194 -9.10 -17.03 2.83
CA THR A 194 -8.80 -15.78 2.14
C THR A 194 -9.73 -14.68 2.64
N ALA A 195 -9.48 -13.44 2.24
CA ALA A 195 -10.35 -12.33 2.58
C ALA A 195 -11.62 -12.26 1.71
N GLU A 196 -11.85 -13.24 0.84
CA GLU A 196 -13.03 -13.29 -0.02
C GLU A 196 -14.32 -13.28 0.79
N GLY A 197 -15.19 -12.30 0.51
CA GLY A 197 -16.42 -12.08 1.28
C GLY A 197 -16.24 -11.48 2.68
N LEU A 198 -15.00 -11.28 3.15
CA LEU A 198 -14.66 -10.78 4.49
C LEU A 198 -14.05 -9.37 4.48
N SER A 199 -13.45 -8.94 3.37
CA SER A 199 -12.98 -7.58 3.18
C SER A 199 -13.23 -7.09 1.75
N ALA A 200 -13.11 -5.79 1.53
CA ALA A 200 -13.35 -5.19 0.21
C ALA A 200 -12.16 -5.35 -0.77
N GLY A 201 -11.01 -5.88 -0.33
CA GLY A 201 -9.78 -5.88 -1.14
C GLY A 201 -9.31 -4.46 -1.47
N LEU A 202 -9.50 -3.54 -0.54
CA LEU A 202 -9.20 -2.13 -0.68
C LEU A 202 -7.80 -1.81 -0.15
N SER A 203 -7.04 -1.05 -0.93
CA SER A 203 -5.86 -0.33 -0.48
C SER A 203 -5.98 1.13 -0.91
N LEU A 204 -5.20 2.00 -0.31
CA LEU A 204 -5.31 3.44 -0.51
C LEU A 204 -3.93 4.04 -0.79
N GLN A 205 -3.83 4.86 -1.82
CA GLN A 205 -2.71 5.79 -1.93
C GLN A 205 -2.99 6.93 -0.98
N VAL A 206 -2.11 7.15 -0.03
CA VAL A 206 -2.26 8.19 0.99
C VAL A 206 -1.18 9.26 0.82
N ALA A 207 -1.48 10.48 1.24
CA ALA A 207 -0.51 11.58 1.25
C ALA A 207 -0.67 12.44 2.51
N THR A 208 0.40 13.14 2.87
CA THR A 208 0.35 14.13 3.95
C THR A 208 -0.40 15.39 3.50
N PRO A 209 -1.13 16.10 4.39
CA PRO A 209 -1.78 17.35 4.03
C PRO A 209 -0.82 18.41 3.47
N ASP A 210 0.43 18.41 3.94
CA ASP A 210 1.45 19.33 3.42
C ASP A 210 1.80 19.00 1.96
N ALA A 211 2.05 17.73 1.62
CA ALA A 211 2.31 17.31 0.25
C ALA A 211 1.09 17.58 -0.66
N ILE A 212 -0.14 17.36 -0.19
CA ILE A 212 -1.36 17.70 -0.93
C ILE A 212 -1.41 19.20 -1.27
N LYS A 213 -0.96 20.06 -0.35
CA LYS A 213 -0.94 21.50 -0.54
C LYS A 213 0.24 21.97 -1.41
N THR A 214 1.45 21.43 -1.21
CA THR A 214 2.69 21.97 -1.77
C THR A 214 3.19 21.23 -3.00
N LYS A 215 2.79 19.97 -3.20
CA LYS A 215 3.23 19.07 -4.28
C LYS A 215 2.08 18.41 -5.04
N ARG A 216 0.98 19.13 -5.15
CA ARG A 216 -0.21 18.65 -5.85
C ARG A 216 0.06 18.23 -7.30
N PRO A 217 0.80 19.01 -8.13
CA PRO A 217 1.10 18.60 -9.49
C PRO A 217 1.89 17.29 -9.58
N GLU A 218 2.85 17.09 -8.69
CA GLU A 218 3.67 15.87 -8.61
C GLU A 218 2.82 14.66 -8.19
N LEU A 219 1.94 14.83 -7.21
CA LEU A 219 1.01 13.78 -6.77
C LEU A 219 0.03 13.39 -7.87
N GLU A 220 -0.52 14.36 -8.61
CA GLU A 220 -1.45 14.10 -9.72
C GLU A 220 -0.73 13.38 -10.88
N ASP A 221 0.49 13.78 -11.24
CA ASP A 221 1.30 13.08 -12.25
C ASP A 221 1.67 11.67 -11.79
N TYR A 222 2.09 11.51 -10.54
CA TYR A 222 2.38 10.20 -9.94
C TYR A 222 1.18 9.27 -10.04
N LEU A 223 -0.02 9.72 -9.68
CA LEU A 223 -1.26 8.94 -9.76
C LEU A 223 -1.61 8.56 -11.21
N LYS A 224 -1.44 9.47 -12.19
CA LYS A 224 -1.64 9.19 -13.61
C LYS A 224 -0.70 8.09 -14.09
N ARG A 225 0.59 8.19 -13.75
CA ARG A 225 1.61 7.19 -14.09
C ARG A 225 1.33 5.84 -13.44
N LEU A 226 0.97 5.84 -12.17
CA LEU A 226 0.63 4.63 -11.44
C LEU A 226 -0.62 3.95 -12.02
N THR A 227 -1.64 4.72 -12.41
CA THR A 227 -2.85 4.22 -13.07
C THR A 227 -2.51 3.55 -14.40
N ALA A 228 -1.72 4.21 -15.25
CA ALA A 228 -1.28 3.65 -16.53
C ALA A 228 -0.41 2.39 -16.34
N ALA A 229 0.50 2.40 -15.36
CA ALA A 229 1.36 1.25 -15.05
C ALA A 229 0.55 0.04 -14.55
N ARG A 230 -0.46 0.25 -13.72
CA ARG A 230 -1.35 -0.83 -13.26
C ARG A 230 -2.20 -1.40 -14.39
N ALA A 231 -2.71 -0.56 -15.30
CA ALA A 231 -3.42 -1.01 -16.49
C ALA A 231 -2.50 -1.84 -17.41
N TRP A 232 -1.27 -1.37 -17.65
CA TRP A 232 -0.26 -2.10 -18.41
C TRP A 232 0.06 -3.47 -17.79
N ALA A 233 0.16 -3.55 -16.47
CA ALA A 233 0.52 -4.76 -15.74
C ALA A 233 -0.50 -5.90 -15.91
N LEU A 234 -1.77 -5.61 -16.20
CA LEU A 234 -2.80 -6.65 -16.43
C LEU A 234 -2.43 -7.57 -17.59
N ASN A 235 -1.73 -7.05 -18.61
CA ASN A 235 -1.31 -7.79 -19.80
C ASN A 235 0.21 -8.08 -19.84
N ASN A 236 0.97 -7.67 -18.82
CA ASN A 236 2.43 -7.75 -18.78
C ASN A 236 2.94 -8.33 -17.44
N GLN A 237 2.23 -9.32 -16.92
CA GLN A 237 2.47 -9.88 -15.59
C GLN A 237 3.88 -10.45 -15.41
N GLN A 238 4.43 -11.12 -16.45
CA GLN A 238 5.78 -11.67 -16.42
C GLN A 238 6.83 -10.56 -16.25
N SER A 239 6.79 -9.54 -17.10
CA SER A 239 7.74 -8.41 -17.03
C SER A 239 7.67 -7.67 -15.70
N TYR A 240 6.46 -7.50 -15.16
CA TYR A 240 6.27 -6.94 -13.84
C TYR A 240 6.86 -7.84 -12.75
N ALA A 241 6.58 -9.15 -12.80
CA ALA A 241 7.12 -10.12 -11.84
C ALA A 241 8.65 -10.19 -11.86
N ASP A 242 9.28 -10.16 -13.04
CA ASP A 242 10.75 -10.15 -13.19
C ASP A 242 11.37 -8.91 -12.53
N THR A 243 10.78 -7.74 -12.78
CA THR A 243 11.25 -6.49 -12.17
C THR A 243 11.07 -6.51 -10.65
N TRP A 244 9.90 -6.96 -10.18
CA TRP A 244 9.60 -7.05 -8.75
C TRP A 244 10.51 -8.06 -8.04
N GLY A 245 10.66 -9.26 -8.62
CA GLY A 245 11.56 -10.30 -8.11
C GLY A 245 13.00 -9.81 -7.98
N LYS A 246 13.52 -9.13 -9.02
CA LYS A 246 14.86 -8.53 -9.03
C LYS A 246 15.00 -7.44 -7.95
N LEU A 247 14.03 -6.55 -7.85
CA LEU A 247 14.04 -5.44 -6.89
C LEU A 247 14.07 -5.96 -5.45
N MET A 248 13.25 -6.99 -5.16
CA MET A 248 13.10 -7.56 -3.81
C MET A 248 14.04 -8.72 -3.51
N ARG A 249 14.84 -9.15 -4.50
CA ARG A 249 15.74 -10.32 -4.40
C ARG A 249 15.01 -11.59 -3.99
N ILE A 250 13.86 -11.83 -4.61
CA ILE A 250 13.05 -13.04 -4.46
C ILE A 250 12.86 -13.68 -5.83
N PRO A 251 12.64 -15.01 -5.90
CA PRO A 251 12.35 -15.69 -7.16
C PRO A 251 11.14 -15.07 -7.87
N THR A 252 11.22 -14.91 -9.20
CA THR A 252 10.17 -14.30 -10.03
C THR A 252 8.82 -15.01 -9.89
N GLU A 253 8.85 -16.32 -9.63
CA GLU A 253 7.65 -17.14 -9.44
C GLU A 253 6.78 -16.64 -8.29
N VAL A 254 7.39 -16.03 -7.27
CA VAL A 254 6.67 -15.51 -6.09
C VAL A 254 5.74 -14.35 -6.49
N PRO A 255 6.24 -13.20 -7.03
CA PRO A 255 5.34 -12.15 -7.48
C PRO A 255 4.44 -12.58 -8.65
N LEU A 256 4.91 -13.45 -9.56
CA LEU A 256 4.09 -13.96 -10.67
C LEU A 256 2.87 -14.72 -10.17
N HIS A 257 3.06 -15.58 -9.16
CA HIS A 257 1.99 -16.35 -8.53
C HIS A 257 0.85 -15.45 -8.02
N TRP A 258 1.17 -14.27 -7.47
CA TRP A 258 0.18 -13.28 -7.10
C TRP A 258 -0.41 -12.56 -8.31
N LEU A 259 0.42 -12.03 -9.21
CA LEU A 259 -0.01 -11.17 -10.30
C LEU A 259 -0.99 -11.84 -11.27
N GLN A 260 -0.90 -13.16 -11.45
CA GLN A 260 -1.82 -13.95 -12.28
C GLN A 260 -3.28 -13.90 -11.78
N ARG A 261 -3.52 -13.58 -10.51
CA ARG A 261 -4.85 -13.51 -9.89
C ARG A 261 -5.23 -12.15 -9.31
N ALA A 262 -4.28 -11.24 -9.17
CA ALA A 262 -4.42 -10.00 -8.41
C ALA A 262 -5.44 -8.99 -8.97
N LYS A 263 -5.51 -8.82 -10.30
CA LYS A 263 -6.39 -7.84 -11.00
C LYS A 263 -6.34 -6.45 -10.36
N ILE A 264 -5.13 -5.96 -10.06
CA ILE A 264 -4.93 -4.68 -9.36
C ILE A 264 -5.29 -3.51 -10.28
N LYS A 265 -6.17 -2.62 -9.80
CA LYS A 265 -6.59 -1.41 -10.52
C LYS A 265 -6.60 -0.20 -9.59
N ILE A 266 -6.21 0.95 -10.13
CA ILE A 266 -6.44 2.24 -9.45
C ILE A 266 -7.89 2.66 -9.74
N ALA A 267 -8.55 3.20 -8.74
CA ALA A 267 -9.93 3.69 -8.83
C ALA A 267 -10.05 5.07 -8.16
N PRO A 268 -10.94 5.92 -8.64
CA PRO A 268 -11.31 7.16 -7.96
C PRO A 268 -11.95 6.83 -6.60
N ILE A 269 -11.88 7.78 -5.68
CA ILE A 269 -12.59 7.69 -4.41
C ILE A 269 -14.06 8.07 -4.65
N ASP A 270 -14.90 7.08 -4.85
CA ASP A 270 -16.34 7.19 -4.99
C ASP A 270 -17.09 6.78 -3.70
N ASP A 271 -18.41 6.80 -3.74
CA ASP A 271 -19.23 6.42 -2.58
C ASP A 271 -19.06 4.95 -2.19
N SER A 272 -18.72 4.08 -3.15
CA SER A 272 -18.45 2.66 -2.86
C SER A 272 -17.16 2.48 -2.08
N VAL A 273 -16.12 3.26 -2.40
CA VAL A 273 -14.85 3.28 -1.67
C VAL A 273 -15.05 3.80 -0.26
N ILE A 274 -15.81 4.90 -0.10
CA ILE A 274 -16.16 5.43 1.22
C ILE A 274 -16.92 4.39 2.07
N ALA A 275 -17.91 3.72 1.47
CA ALA A 275 -18.70 2.71 2.16
C ALA A 275 -17.86 1.48 2.57
N ASP A 276 -16.90 1.08 1.74
CA ASP A 276 -16.02 -0.04 2.06
C ASP A 276 -15.03 0.31 3.18
N GLU A 277 -14.46 1.50 3.17
CA GLU A 277 -13.61 1.98 4.27
C GLU A 277 -14.40 2.12 5.57
N GLN A 278 -15.67 2.61 5.50
CA GLN A 278 -16.52 2.72 6.69
C GLN A 278 -16.77 1.35 7.32
N LYS A 279 -16.92 0.27 6.54
CA LYS A 279 -17.04 -1.11 7.08
C LYS A 279 -15.79 -1.50 7.88
N THR A 280 -14.60 -1.11 7.44
CA THR A 280 -13.34 -1.37 8.15
C THR A 280 -13.27 -0.57 9.45
N ILE A 281 -13.64 0.70 9.42
CA ILE A 281 -13.77 1.57 10.60
C ILE A 281 -14.72 0.93 11.61
N ASP A 282 -15.93 0.57 11.17
CA ASP A 282 -16.97 -0.01 12.03
C ASP A 282 -16.53 -1.36 12.62
N LEU A 283 -15.82 -2.19 11.87
CA LEU A 283 -15.24 -3.43 12.38
C LEU A 283 -14.26 -3.15 13.53
N TYR A 284 -13.36 -2.17 13.35
CA TYR A 284 -12.38 -1.82 14.37
C TYR A 284 -13.01 -1.16 15.60
N GLU A 285 -14.06 -0.38 15.42
CA GLU A 285 -14.85 0.19 16.53
C GLU A 285 -15.53 -0.91 17.34
N ARG A 286 -16.22 -1.87 16.68
CA ARG A 286 -16.88 -3.00 17.35
C ARG A 286 -15.92 -3.86 18.17
N HIS A 287 -14.67 -4.01 17.69
CA HIS A 287 -13.64 -4.75 18.41
C HIS A 287 -12.83 -3.89 19.42
N GLY A 288 -13.22 -2.64 19.63
CA GLY A 288 -12.56 -1.73 20.59
C GLY A 288 -11.13 -1.37 20.25
N LEU A 289 -10.71 -1.52 18.98
CA LEU A 289 -9.36 -1.19 18.54
C LEU A 289 -9.18 0.30 18.30
N ILE A 290 -10.25 1.00 17.95
CA ILE A 290 -10.31 2.45 17.86
C ILE A 290 -11.38 2.95 18.82
N LYS A 291 -11.11 4.09 19.47
CA LYS A 291 -11.99 4.65 20.50
C LYS A 291 -12.88 5.77 19.98
N GLN A 292 -12.46 6.45 18.93
CA GLN A 292 -13.20 7.56 18.33
C GLN A 292 -13.93 7.08 17.09
N LYS A 293 -15.16 7.54 16.94
CA LYS A 293 -15.93 7.31 15.73
C LYS A 293 -15.32 8.10 14.58
N LEU A 294 -14.86 7.40 13.55
CA LEU A 294 -14.34 8.01 12.33
C LEU A 294 -15.42 8.05 11.25
N ASP A 295 -15.40 9.10 10.45
CA ASP A 295 -16.14 9.21 9.20
C ASP A 295 -15.16 8.97 8.04
N ALA A 296 -15.37 7.93 7.27
CA ALA A 296 -14.52 7.59 6.12
C ALA A 296 -14.43 8.77 5.13
N ASN A 297 -15.52 9.51 4.93
CA ASN A 297 -15.52 10.67 4.04
C ASN A 297 -14.59 11.78 4.54
N ALA A 298 -14.44 11.94 5.86
CA ALA A 298 -13.60 12.98 6.45
C ALA A 298 -12.09 12.71 6.29
N ILE A 299 -11.67 11.47 6.11
CA ILE A 299 -10.27 11.06 5.97
C ILE A 299 -9.84 10.84 4.51
N MET A 300 -10.73 11.05 3.54
CA MET A 300 -10.50 10.87 2.11
C MET A 300 -10.59 12.19 1.34
N ASP A 301 -9.77 12.36 0.32
CA ASP A 301 -9.73 13.54 -0.56
C ASP A 301 -10.08 13.16 -2.00
N ARG A 302 -11.32 13.44 -2.40
CA ARG A 302 -11.83 13.15 -3.76
C ARG A 302 -11.29 14.10 -4.83
N SER A 303 -10.59 15.18 -4.45
CA SER A 303 -10.14 16.21 -5.40
C SER A 303 -9.06 15.72 -6.37
N PHE A 304 -8.51 14.52 -6.15
CA PHE A 304 -7.58 13.85 -7.06
C PHE A 304 -8.24 12.92 -8.08
N ASN A 305 -9.56 12.73 -8.02
CA ASN A 305 -10.26 11.80 -8.90
C ASN A 305 -10.05 12.08 -10.40
N ASP A 306 -9.94 13.37 -10.79
CA ASP A 306 -9.70 13.76 -12.18
C ASP A 306 -8.32 13.29 -12.70
N ALA A 307 -7.32 13.21 -11.80
CA ALA A 307 -5.98 12.72 -12.15
C ALA A 307 -5.96 11.23 -12.46
N ILE A 308 -6.89 10.46 -11.89
CA ILE A 308 -7.01 9.02 -12.12
C ILE A 308 -7.78 8.76 -13.43
N GLY A 309 -8.71 9.64 -13.77
CA GLY A 309 -9.55 9.54 -14.97
C GLY A 309 -10.53 8.36 -14.93
N LYS A 310 -11.32 8.22 -16.01
CA LYS A 310 -12.24 7.07 -16.18
C LYS A 310 -11.51 5.77 -16.56
N ALA A 311 -10.19 5.80 -16.69
CA ALA A 311 -9.37 4.68 -17.15
C ALA A 311 -9.20 3.54 -16.11
N GLY A 312 -9.78 3.70 -14.92
CA GLY A 312 -9.75 2.68 -13.87
C GLY A 312 -10.99 1.77 -13.83
N LEU A 313 -11.98 2.01 -14.70
CA LEU A 313 -13.24 1.23 -14.74
C LEU A 313 -13.15 0.09 -15.74
#